data_58ad7eed046fc872cf9ea06bc5e1bad0
#
_entry.id   58ad7eed046fc872cf9ea06bc5e1bad0
#
_cell.length_a   1.000
_cell.length_b   1.000
_cell.length_c   1.000
_cell.angle_alpha   90.00
_cell.angle_beta   90.00
_cell.angle_gamma   90.00
#
_symmetry.space_group_name_H-M   'P 1'
#
loop_
_entity.id
_entity.type
_entity.pdbx_description
1 polymer ?
#
loop_
_entity_poly.entity_id
_entity_poly.type
_entity_poly.pdbx_seq_one_letter_code
_entity_poly.pdbx_strand_id
1 'polypeptide(L)'
;MSETNAMQPARRGAAMVLFSGGQDSTTCLAWALSRFERVETLGFDYGQRHAVELECRKTVLEKLRAFRPEWVQRLGEDHMLDMGLLGQISDCALTREQELRFMENNIPNTFVPARNLLFFTFAAALAYRRGIETLVGGMLSLIHI
;
A
#
# COMPACT_ATOMS: atom_id res chain seq x y z
N MET A 1 -33.52 3.90 20.40
CA MET A 1 -32.25 3.92 21.14
C MET A 1 -31.13 3.76 20.15
N SER A 2 -30.38 4.81 19.94
CA SER A 2 -29.14 4.70 19.22
C SER A 2 -28.21 3.79 20.04
N GLU A 3 -27.92 2.62 19.55
CA GLU A 3 -26.74 1.94 19.98
C GLU A 3 -25.61 2.90 19.72
N THR A 4 -25.11 3.50 20.77
CA THR A 4 -23.81 4.11 20.72
C THR A 4 -22.88 3.00 20.28
N ASN A 5 -22.54 3.03 19.02
CA ASN A 5 -21.44 2.28 18.49
C ASN A 5 -20.23 2.76 19.29
N ALA A 6 -20.00 2.11 20.41
CA ALA A 6 -18.89 2.41 21.28
C ALA A 6 -17.66 2.21 20.38
N MET A 7 -17.08 3.32 19.93
CA MET A 7 -15.83 3.29 19.21
C MET A 7 -14.88 2.45 20.05
N GLN A 8 -14.53 1.28 19.56
CA GLN A 8 -13.50 0.49 20.21
C GLN A 8 -12.29 1.41 20.42
N PRO A 9 -11.75 1.45 21.64
CA PRO A 9 -10.61 2.30 21.90
C PRO A 9 -9.55 1.98 20.86
N ALA A 10 -8.95 3.03 20.26
CA ALA A 10 -7.87 2.88 19.30
C ALA A 10 -6.82 1.95 19.91
N ARG A 11 -6.38 0.95 19.16
CA ARG A 11 -5.27 0.11 19.60
C ARG A 11 -4.08 1.02 19.87
N ARG A 12 -3.48 0.87 21.02
CA ARG A 12 -2.21 1.53 21.31
C ARG A 12 -1.17 1.05 20.32
N GLY A 13 -0.42 1.98 19.74
CA GLY A 13 0.68 1.67 18.85
C GLY A 13 0.50 2.21 17.43
N ALA A 14 1.39 1.80 16.58
CA ALA A 14 1.48 2.25 15.20
C ALA A 14 1.26 1.12 14.22
N ALA A 15 0.71 1.45 13.05
CA ALA A 15 0.60 0.55 11.92
C ALA A 15 1.27 1.16 10.70
N MET A 16 1.78 0.31 9.84
CA MET A 16 2.25 0.70 8.50
C MET A 16 1.31 0.10 7.46
N VAL A 17 0.77 0.95 6.62
CA VAL A 17 -0.17 0.58 5.58
C VAL A 17 0.53 0.61 4.24
N LEU A 18 0.47 -0.51 3.51
CA LEU A 18 0.87 -0.56 2.11
C LEU A 18 -0.17 0.21 1.29
N PHE A 19 0.23 1.37 0.80
CA PHE A 19 -0.67 2.35 0.22
C PHE A 19 -0.26 2.73 -1.19
N SER A 20 -1.08 2.36 -2.16
CA SER A 20 -0.88 2.69 -3.58
C SER A 20 -1.66 3.93 -4.04
N GLY A 21 -2.64 4.35 -3.28
CA GLY A 21 -3.60 5.39 -3.68
C GLY A 21 -4.85 4.85 -4.37
N GLY A 22 -4.91 3.55 -4.62
CA GLY A 22 -6.09 2.89 -5.16
C GLY A 22 -7.18 2.66 -4.10
N GLN A 23 -8.34 2.20 -4.55
CA GLN A 23 -9.53 2.05 -3.72
C GLN A 23 -9.31 1.11 -2.52
N ASP A 24 -8.73 -0.06 -2.75
CA ASP A 24 -8.54 -1.06 -1.70
C ASP A 24 -7.55 -0.60 -0.64
N SER A 25 -6.43 -0.04 -1.04
CA SER A 25 -5.43 0.47 -0.11
C SER A 25 -5.92 1.70 0.65
N THR A 26 -6.75 2.54 0.04
CA THR A 26 -7.38 3.68 0.70
C THR A 26 -8.37 3.22 1.78
N THR A 27 -9.14 2.18 1.51
CA THR A 27 -10.04 1.57 2.50
C THR A 27 -9.25 1.01 3.68
N CYS A 28 -8.15 0.32 3.42
CA CYS A 28 -7.26 -0.19 4.46
C CYS A 28 -6.65 0.94 5.30
N LEU A 29 -6.26 2.03 4.67
CA LEU A 29 -5.71 3.19 5.36
C LEU A 29 -6.76 3.83 6.28
N ALA A 30 -7.99 4.03 5.81
CA ALA A 30 -9.08 4.56 6.62
C ALA A 30 -9.38 3.65 7.82
N TRP A 31 -9.40 2.35 7.60
CA TRP A 31 -9.57 1.36 8.67
C TRP A 31 -8.45 1.48 9.71
N ALA A 32 -7.21 1.56 9.28
CA ALA A 32 -6.07 1.69 10.20
C ALA A 32 -6.11 3.00 10.98
N LEU A 33 -6.44 4.11 10.33
CA LEU A 33 -6.57 5.42 10.98
C LEU A 33 -7.66 5.44 12.05
N SER A 34 -8.69 4.61 11.92
CA SER A 34 -9.74 4.49 12.92
C SER A 34 -9.34 3.64 14.13
N ARG A 35 -8.24 2.89 14.07
CA ARG A 35 -7.87 1.89 15.08
C ARG A 35 -6.52 2.12 15.75
N PHE A 36 -5.57 2.75 15.08
CA PHE A 36 -4.22 2.96 15.58
C PHE A 36 -3.99 4.43 15.92
N GLU A 37 -3.16 4.67 16.91
CA GLU A 37 -2.79 6.03 17.32
C GLU A 37 -1.90 6.72 16.29
N ARG A 38 -1.06 5.94 15.61
CA ARG A 38 -0.19 6.41 14.53
C ARG A 38 -0.22 5.45 13.36
N VAL A 39 -0.36 6.00 12.18
CA VAL A 39 -0.37 5.23 10.94
C VAL A 39 0.62 5.87 9.98
N GLU A 40 1.58 5.09 9.52
CA GLU A 40 2.48 5.48 8.45
C GLU A 40 2.12 4.75 7.17
N THR A 41 2.38 5.34 6.05
CA THR A 41 2.09 4.78 4.73
C THR A 41 3.36 4.44 3.99
N LEU A 42 3.29 3.40 3.18
CA LEU A 42 4.39 2.94 2.35
C LEU A 42 3.91 2.66 0.94
N GLY A 43 4.55 3.27 -0.03
CA GLY A 43 4.39 2.97 -1.44
C GLY A 43 5.68 2.47 -2.05
N PHE A 44 5.56 1.88 -3.24
CA PHE A 44 6.68 1.34 -3.99
C PHE A 44 6.76 1.99 -5.36
N ASP A 45 7.93 2.49 -5.69
CA ASP A 45 8.24 3.04 -7.00
C ASP A 45 9.04 2.00 -7.80
N TYR A 46 8.43 1.46 -8.82
CA TYR A 46 9.07 0.53 -9.73
C TYR A 46 9.14 1.03 -11.18
N GLY A 47 9.00 2.34 -11.37
CA GLY A 47 9.32 3.03 -12.61
C GLY A 47 8.22 3.09 -13.67
N GLN A 48 7.05 2.47 -13.45
CA GLN A 48 5.95 2.54 -14.40
C GLN A 48 4.83 3.46 -13.91
N ARG A 49 4.39 4.40 -14.76
CA ARG A 49 3.29 5.35 -14.51
C ARG A 49 3.45 6.20 -13.25
N HIS A 50 4.65 6.40 -12.88
CA HIS A 50 5.08 6.88 -11.59
C HIS A 50 4.48 8.24 -11.19
N ALA A 51 4.50 9.22 -12.07
CA ALA A 51 4.06 10.58 -11.73
C ALA A 51 2.57 10.66 -11.38
N VAL A 52 1.71 9.98 -12.14
CA VAL A 52 0.25 9.99 -11.92
C VAL A 52 -0.12 9.29 -10.63
N GLU A 53 0.51 8.14 -10.35
CA GLU A 53 0.25 7.37 -9.12
C GLU A 53 0.70 8.13 -7.87
N LEU A 54 1.86 8.81 -7.94
CA LEU A 54 2.34 9.65 -6.85
C LEU A 54 1.41 10.82 -6.56
N GLU A 55 0.90 11.48 -7.59
CA GLU A 55 -0.08 12.55 -7.47
C GLU A 55 -1.38 12.06 -6.85
N CYS A 56 -1.87 10.90 -7.29
CA CYS A 56 -3.06 10.28 -6.71
C CYS A 56 -2.86 9.98 -5.21
N ARG A 57 -1.72 9.45 -4.83
CA ARG A 57 -1.38 9.18 -3.43
C ARG A 57 -1.48 10.46 -2.58
N LYS A 58 -0.84 11.51 -3.01
CA LYS A 58 -0.85 12.81 -2.30
C LYS A 58 -2.26 13.35 -2.17
N THR A 59 -3.02 13.34 -3.25
CA THR A 59 -4.40 13.82 -3.27
C THR A 59 -5.27 13.04 -2.29
N VAL A 60 -5.16 11.73 -2.26
CA VAL A 60 -5.93 10.88 -1.33
C VAL A 60 -5.54 11.15 0.11
N LEU A 61 -4.24 11.28 0.42
CA LEU A 61 -3.79 11.58 1.77
C LEU A 61 -4.30 12.94 2.25
N GLU A 62 -4.30 13.95 1.41
CA GLU A 62 -4.86 15.27 1.72
C GLU A 62 -6.36 15.20 1.97
N LYS A 63 -7.09 14.47 1.15
CA LYS A 63 -8.54 14.28 1.33
C LYS A 63 -8.88 13.54 2.60
N LEU A 64 -8.11 12.55 2.99
CA LEU A 64 -8.31 11.82 4.24
C LEU A 64 -8.08 12.70 5.46
N ARG A 65 -7.07 13.56 5.42
CA ARG A 65 -6.83 14.55 6.48
C ARG A 65 -7.99 15.54 6.61
N ALA A 66 -8.53 16.00 5.49
CA ALA A 66 -9.67 16.92 5.47
C ALA A 66 -10.98 16.23 5.90
N PHE A 67 -11.10 14.93 5.68
CA PHE A 67 -12.31 14.18 5.97
C PHE A 67 -12.57 14.01 7.46
N ARG A 68 -11.51 13.78 8.25
CA ARG A 68 -11.61 13.68 9.72
C ARG A 68 -10.45 14.40 10.39
N PRO A 69 -10.74 15.41 11.23
CA PRO A 69 -9.69 16.18 11.90
C PRO A 69 -8.76 15.34 12.78
N GLU A 70 -9.28 14.31 13.44
CA GLU A 70 -8.48 13.43 14.29
C GLU A 70 -7.44 12.60 13.51
N TRP A 71 -7.66 12.39 12.20
CA TRP A 71 -6.71 11.66 11.36
C TRP A 71 -5.47 12.47 11.01
N VAL A 72 -5.56 13.79 11.06
CA VAL A 72 -4.38 14.66 10.84
C VAL A 72 -3.26 14.32 11.82
N GLN A 73 -3.60 14.07 13.07
CA GLN A 73 -2.62 13.73 14.10
C GLN A 73 -2.13 12.30 14.02
N ARG A 74 -2.99 11.38 13.54
CA ARG A 74 -2.67 9.95 13.44
C ARG A 74 -1.89 9.60 12.20
N LEU A 75 -2.10 10.32 11.11
CA LEU A 75 -1.41 10.08 9.85
C LEU A 75 0.00 10.67 9.92
N GLY A 76 0.97 9.78 10.04
CA GLY A 76 2.39 10.12 10.11
C GLY A 76 3.08 10.19 8.75
N GLU A 77 4.32 9.76 8.71
CA GLU A 77 5.14 9.84 7.50
C GLU A 77 4.61 8.94 6.38
N ASP A 78 4.72 9.45 5.16
CA ASP A 78 4.51 8.70 3.93
C ASP A 78 5.88 8.30 3.35
N HIS A 79 6.09 7.01 3.23
CA HIS A 79 7.35 6.43 2.73
C HIS A 79 7.19 5.97 1.29
N MET A 80 8.25 6.12 0.53
CA MET A 80 8.35 5.61 -0.83
C MET A 80 9.67 4.86 -0.99
N LEU A 81 9.60 3.56 -1.28
CA LEU A 81 10.77 2.76 -1.56
C LEU A 81 10.96 2.59 -3.08
N ASP A 82 12.18 2.82 -3.52
CA ASP A 82 12.57 2.57 -4.91
C ASP A 82 12.74 1.07 -5.14
N MET A 83 11.90 0.53 -6.02
CA MET A 83 11.88 -0.87 -6.39
C MET A 83 12.17 -1.06 -7.89
N GLY A 84 13.06 -0.25 -8.44
CA GLY A 84 13.47 -0.34 -9.85
C GLY A 84 13.97 -1.73 -10.26
N LEU A 85 14.47 -2.51 -9.30
CA LEU A 85 14.85 -3.90 -9.49
C LEU A 85 13.69 -4.77 -10.00
N LEU A 86 12.47 -4.50 -9.60
CA LEU A 86 11.30 -5.24 -10.11
C LEU A 86 11.08 -5.04 -11.60
N GLY A 87 11.36 -3.83 -12.11
CA GLY A 87 11.35 -3.56 -13.55
C GLY A 87 12.36 -4.43 -14.29
N GLN A 88 13.56 -4.57 -13.75
CA GLN A 88 14.59 -5.42 -14.34
C GLN A 88 14.17 -6.89 -14.37
N ILE A 89 13.57 -7.39 -13.29
CA ILE A 89 13.07 -8.77 -13.23
C ILE A 89 11.96 -8.99 -14.25
N SER A 90 11.04 -8.05 -14.35
CA SER A 90 9.94 -8.11 -15.32
C SER A 90 10.47 -8.10 -16.76
N ASP A 91 11.38 -7.20 -17.08
CA ASP A 91 11.96 -7.08 -18.43
C ASP A 91 12.81 -8.31 -18.81
N CYS A 92 13.52 -8.89 -17.85
CA CYS A 92 14.32 -10.10 -18.09
C CYS A 92 13.46 -11.37 -18.21
N ALA A 93 12.31 -11.41 -17.55
CA ALA A 93 11.45 -12.58 -17.53
C ALA A 93 10.54 -12.66 -18.75
N LEU A 94 10.29 -11.56 -19.45
CA LEU A 94 9.29 -11.48 -20.51
C LEU A 94 9.93 -10.99 -21.81
N THR A 95 9.97 -11.88 -22.83
CA THR A 95 10.13 -11.45 -24.21
C THR A 95 8.84 -10.77 -24.68
N ARG A 96 8.90 -9.94 -25.74
CA ARG A 96 7.70 -9.28 -26.32
C ARG A 96 6.57 -10.26 -26.60
N GLU A 97 6.87 -11.45 -27.07
CA GLU A 97 5.86 -12.49 -27.34
C GLU A 97 5.19 -12.98 -26.06
N GLN A 98 5.94 -13.11 -24.98
CA GLN A 98 5.38 -13.50 -23.68
C GLN A 98 4.51 -12.39 -23.10
N GLU A 99 4.88 -11.13 -23.26
CA GLU A 99 4.04 -9.99 -22.88
C GLU A 99 2.70 -10.01 -23.61
N LEU A 100 2.70 -10.26 -24.91
CA LEU A 100 1.48 -10.38 -25.70
C LEU A 100 0.60 -11.56 -25.25
N ARG A 101 1.19 -12.70 -24.93
CA ARG A 101 0.46 -13.86 -24.37
C ARG A 101 -0.15 -13.57 -23.01
N PHE A 102 0.54 -12.85 -22.16
CA PHE A 102 0.00 -12.42 -20.87
C PHE A 102 -1.17 -11.45 -21.04
N MET A 103 -1.11 -10.56 -22.00
CA MET A 103 -2.24 -9.68 -22.33
C MET A 103 -3.44 -10.45 -22.87
N GLU A 104 -3.24 -11.47 -23.70
CA GLU A 104 -4.30 -12.33 -24.20
C GLU A 104 -5.01 -13.13 -23.10
N ASN A 105 -4.31 -13.47 -22.04
CA ASN A 105 -4.84 -14.19 -20.88
C ASN A 105 -5.42 -13.28 -19.80
N ASN A 106 -5.62 -11.99 -20.08
CA ASN A 106 -6.09 -10.98 -19.11
C ASN A 106 -5.19 -10.82 -17.87
N ILE A 107 -3.94 -11.25 -17.94
CA ILE A 107 -2.97 -11.00 -16.88
C ILE A 107 -2.33 -9.64 -17.14
N PRO A 108 -2.33 -8.71 -16.15
CA PRO A 108 -1.71 -7.41 -16.35
C PRO A 108 -0.24 -7.56 -16.73
N ASN A 109 0.22 -6.78 -17.73
CA ASN A 109 1.62 -6.76 -18.14
C ASN A 109 2.59 -6.26 -17.06
N THR A 110 2.04 -5.75 -15.96
CA THR A 110 2.78 -5.35 -14.76
C THR A 110 2.93 -6.48 -13.74
N PHE A 111 2.51 -7.69 -14.09
CA PHE A 111 2.63 -8.84 -13.20
C PHE A 111 4.10 -9.20 -12.95
N VAL A 112 4.50 -9.19 -11.69
CA VAL A 112 5.79 -9.68 -11.22
C VAL A 112 5.51 -10.83 -10.26
N PRO A 113 6.09 -12.03 -10.49
CA PRO A 113 5.90 -13.16 -9.59
C PRO A 113 6.28 -12.81 -8.15
N ALA A 114 5.44 -13.22 -7.21
CA ALA A 114 5.64 -12.97 -5.78
C ALA A 114 5.76 -11.47 -5.39
N ARG A 115 5.29 -10.54 -6.23
CA ARG A 115 5.37 -9.09 -5.98
C ARG A 115 4.82 -8.71 -4.61
N ASN A 116 3.65 -9.23 -4.26
CA ASN A 116 3.01 -8.91 -2.99
C ASN A 116 3.83 -9.41 -1.80
N LEU A 117 4.42 -10.59 -1.91
CA LEU A 117 5.32 -11.12 -0.88
C LEU A 117 6.57 -10.24 -0.71
N LEU A 118 7.16 -9.80 -1.82
CA LEU A 118 8.31 -8.88 -1.80
C LEU A 118 7.93 -7.55 -1.13
N PHE A 119 6.79 -6.99 -1.45
CA PHE A 119 6.32 -5.75 -0.85
C PHE A 119 6.13 -5.90 0.67
N PHE A 120 5.52 -6.99 1.14
CA PHE A 120 5.41 -7.24 2.57
C PHE A 120 6.76 -7.45 3.24
N THR A 121 7.70 -8.10 2.58
CA THR A 121 9.04 -8.31 3.12
C THR A 121 9.77 -6.98 3.33
N PHE A 122 9.76 -6.10 2.33
CA PHE A 122 10.35 -4.77 2.46
C PHE A 122 9.61 -3.89 3.46
N ALA A 123 8.29 -3.98 3.47
CA ALA A 123 7.48 -3.27 4.46
C ALA A 123 7.82 -3.69 5.89
N ALA A 124 8.00 -4.99 6.11
CA ALA A 124 8.40 -5.51 7.41
C ALA A 124 9.77 -4.98 7.86
N ALA A 125 10.73 -4.91 6.95
CA ALA A 125 12.05 -4.37 7.25
C ALA A 125 11.98 -2.89 7.63
N LEU A 126 11.23 -2.09 6.89
CA LEU A 126 11.05 -0.67 7.19
C LEU A 126 10.28 -0.48 8.50
N ALA A 127 9.20 -1.21 8.71
CA ALA A 127 8.40 -1.15 9.93
C ALA A 127 9.24 -1.49 11.17
N TYR A 128 10.07 -2.52 11.08
CA TYR A 128 11.00 -2.89 12.15
C TYR A 128 11.93 -1.73 12.51
N ARG A 129 12.50 -1.07 11.52
CA ARG A 129 13.38 0.09 11.73
C ARG A 129 12.66 1.27 12.37
N ARG A 130 11.38 1.39 12.16
CA ARG A 130 10.56 2.48 12.69
C ARG A 130 9.82 2.12 13.99
N GLY A 131 10.04 0.93 14.51
CA GLY A 131 9.36 0.47 15.72
C GLY A 131 7.88 0.21 15.53
N ILE A 132 7.47 -0.18 14.33
CA ILE A 132 6.08 -0.50 13.98
C ILE A 132 5.92 -2.01 13.92
N GLU A 133 4.97 -2.55 14.65
CA GLU A 133 4.77 -3.99 14.77
C GLU A 133 3.63 -4.54 13.90
N THR A 134 2.83 -3.67 13.31
CA THR A 134 1.66 -4.07 12.52
C THR A 134 1.76 -3.59 11.09
N LEU A 135 1.59 -4.51 10.15
CA LEU A 135 1.47 -4.22 8.72
C LEU A 135 0.03 -4.41 8.29
N VAL A 136 -0.45 -3.52 7.44
CA VAL A 136 -1.80 -3.57 6.86
C VAL A 136 -1.70 -3.50 5.34
N GLY A 137 -2.32 -4.43 4.67
CA GLY A 137 -2.36 -4.45 3.21
C GLY A 137 -3.70 -4.97 2.70
N GLY A 138 -4.17 -4.39 1.60
CA GLY A 138 -5.43 -4.73 0.95
C GLY A 138 -5.26 -5.65 -0.26
N MET A 139 -4.39 -6.64 -0.16
CA MET A 139 -4.06 -7.54 -1.26
C MET A 139 -4.99 -8.74 -1.26
N LEU A 140 -5.52 -9.08 -2.43
CA LEU A 140 -6.41 -10.23 -2.59
C LEU A 140 -5.65 -11.56 -2.59
N SER A 141 -4.38 -11.55 -2.97
CA SER A 141 -3.53 -12.73 -3.00
C SER A 141 -2.09 -12.37 -2.71
N LEU A 142 -1.44 -13.13 -1.84
CA LEU A 142 -0.01 -12.97 -1.56
C LEU A 142 0.85 -13.65 -2.61
N ILE A 143 0.41 -14.80 -3.07
CA ILE A 143 1.11 -15.61 -4.09
C ILE A 143 0.08 -16.11 -5.06
N HIS A 144 0.29 -15.77 -6.32
CA HIS A 144 -0.45 -16.36 -7.42
C HIS A 144 0.55 -17.08 -8.33
N ILE A 145 0.63 -18.35 -8.14
CA ILE A 145 1.50 -19.22 -8.93
C ILE A 145 0.66 -19.93 -9.99
#